data_c7721f20a0e560a47c5b896aef5b0d92
#
_entry.id   c7721f20a0e560a47c5b896aef5b0d92
#
_cell.length_a   1.000
_cell.length_b   1.000
_cell.length_c   1.000
_cell.angle_alpha   90.00
_cell.angle_beta   90.00
_cell.angle_gamma   90.00
#
_symmetry.space_group_name_H-M   'P 1'
#
loop_
_entity.id
_entity.type
_entity.pdbx_description
1 polymer ?
#
loop_
_entity_poly.entity_id
_entity_poly.type
_entity_poly.pdbx_seq_one_letter_code
_entity_poly.pdbx_strand_id
1 'polypeptide(L)'
;MTILNNAIDSIQLGIEDYELIGENPKRLISCTRNLFSGILLLFKHHLSELSDPNSDEVLIKQKIKPKFINGELFFVGDGLKTVDVQGIQERFKSLDIEVNWKELEKIQKYRNNIEHYFSTDNPKAIEAMLTHSFNIINDFVRVYLNEEPSKLLGQDYWQKLLDVKNVYDKEKLECLHALEKNTYFSAKQEDLIKNAICSNCGSDLLKPIDTQVSAKYTLV
;
A
#
# COMPACT_ATOMS: atom_id res chain seq x y z
N MET A 1 13.85 15.70 12.70
CA MET A 1 12.94 15.08 11.71
C MET A 1 12.23 13.93 12.41
N THR A 2 10.93 13.93 12.50
CA THR A 2 10.15 12.86 13.16
C THR A 2 9.86 11.72 12.18
N ILE A 3 9.45 10.55 12.68
CA ILE A 3 9.01 9.43 11.81
C ILE A 3 7.83 9.88 10.94
N LEU A 4 6.89 10.65 11.52
CA LEU A 4 5.74 11.17 10.80
C LEU A 4 6.15 12.11 9.65
N ASN A 5 7.03 13.08 9.91
CA ASN A 5 7.50 13.98 8.86
C ASN A 5 8.16 13.21 7.71
N ASN A 6 8.99 12.21 8.05
CA ASN A 6 9.63 11.37 7.05
C ASN A 6 8.60 10.53 6.25
N ALA A 7 7.51 10.10 6.89
CA ALA A 7 6.41 9.42 6.19
C ALA A 7 5.71 10.35 5.20
N ILE A 8 5.38 11.58 5.64
CA ILE A 8 4.74 12.59 4.80
C ILE A 8 5.62 12.93 3.61
N ASP A 9 6.88 13.29 3.85
CA ASP A 9 7.84 13.63 2.79
C ASP A 9 7.99 12.49 1.78
N SER A 10 8.06 11.24 2.26
CA SER A 10 8.15 10.07 1.38
C SER A 10 6.90 9.90 0.50
N ILE A 11 5.70 10.08 1.05
CA ILE A 11 4.46 9.98 0.28
C ILE A 11 4.38 11.11 -0.76
N GLN A 12 4.68 12.34 -0.37
CA GLN A 12 4.69 13.50 -1.26
C GLN A 12 5.67 13.31 -2.42
N LEU A 13 6.92 12.90 -2.13
CA LEU A 13 7.93 12.58 -3.15
C LEU A 13 7.46 11.46 -4.09
N GLY A 14 6.76 10.45 -3.57
CA GLY A 14 6.18 9.40 -4.39
C GLY A 14 5.13 9.92 -5.38
N ILE A 15 4.31 10.89 -4.96
CA ILE A 15 3.29 11.53 -5.82
C ILE A 15 3.96 12.45 -6.85
N GLU A 16 4.98 13.22 -6.48
CA GLU A 16 5.76 14.04 -7.41
C GLU A 16 6.46 13.18 -8.47
N ASP A 17 7.06 12.07 -8.06
CA ASP A 17 7.67 11.11 -8.97
C ASP A 17 6.65 10.53 -9.96
N TYR A 18 5.42 10.25 -9.51
CA TYR A 18 4.35 9.80 -10.40
C TYR A 18 4.04 10.79 -11.52
N GLU A 19 3.94 12.08 -11.21
CA GLU A 19 3.66 13.12 -12.20
C GLU A 19 4.75 13.22 -13.28
N LEU A 20 5.98 12.89 -12.91
CA LEU A 20 7.14 12.96 -13.80
C LEU A 20 7.43 11.65 -14.58
N ILE A 21 6.64 10.59 -14.40
CA ILE A 21 6.86 9.31 -15.12
C ILE A 21 6.80 9.49 -16.63
N GLY A 22 5.87 10.33 -17.12
CA GLY A 22 5.72 10.60 -18.54
C GLY A 22 6.96 11.25 -19.19
N GLU A 23 7.68 12.06 -18.42
CA GLU A 23 8.92 12.71 -18.84
C GLU A 23 10.15 11.83 -18.63
N ASN A 24 10.15 11.07 -17.52
CA ASN A 24 11.25 10.20 -17.14
C ASN A 24 10.74 8.89 -16.53
N PRO A 25 10.65 7.80 -17.30
CA PRO A 25 10.15 6.51 -16.84
C PRO A 25 10.88 5.93 -15.62
N LYS A 26 12.13 6.32 -15.35
CA LYS A 26 12.89 5.90 -14.17
C LYS A 26 12.25 6.39 -12.86
N ARG A 27 11.43 7.43 -12.92
CA ARG A 27 10.67 7.95 -11.77
C ARG A 27 9.70 6.91 -11.20
N LEU A 28 9.28 5.94 -11.97
CA LEU A 28 8.45 4.85 -11.49
C LEU A 28 9.09 4.07 -10.34
N ILE A 29 10.41 3.86 -10.40
CA ILE A 29 11.14 3.16 -9.34
C ILE A 29 11.10 3.96 -8.03
N SER A 30 11.37 5.26 -8.09
CA SER A 30 11.34 6.12 -6.90
C SER A 30 9.91 6.34 -6.39
N CYS A 31 8.93 6.52 -7.27
CA CYS A 31 7.52 6.60 -6.93
C CYS A 31 7.09 5.40 -6.06
N THR A 32 7.30 4.17 -6.55
CA THR A 32 6.89 2.96 -5.84
C THR A 32 7.63 2.76 -4.52
N ARG A 33 8.93 3.05 -4.48
CA ARG A 33 9.73 2.97 -3.26
C ARG A 33 9.25 3.98 -2.22
N ASN A 34 9.04 5.22 -2.63
CA ASN A 34 8.67 6.32 -1.75
C ASN A 34 7.27 6.11 -1.16
N LEU A 35 6.27 5.71 -1.96
CA LEU A 35 4.93 5.42 -1.47
C LEU A 35 4.93 4.23 -0.49
N PHE A 36 5.57 3.13 -0.84
CA PHE A 36 5.66 1.97 0.04
C PHE A 36 6.38 2.29 1.36
N SER A 37 7.51 3.01 1.29
CA SER A 37 8.26 3.43 2.48
C SER A 37 7.43 4.38 3.35
N GLY A 38 6.74 5.34 2.74
CA GLY A 38 5.88 6.30 3.44
C GLY A 38 4.76 5.60 4.23
N ILE A 39 4.09 4.61 3.62
CA ILE A 39 3.06 3.80 4.30
C ILE A 39 3.67 3.06 5.50
N LEU A 40 4.81 2.40 5.34
CA LEU A 40 5.46 1.69 6.45
C LEU A 40 5.92 2.63 7.56
N LEU A 41 6.31 3.86 7.22
CA LEU A 41 6.67 4.88 8.20
C LEU A 41 5.45 5.40 8.96
N LEU A 42 4.28 5.53 8.34
CA LEU A 42 3.01 5.82 9.05
C LEU A 42 2.70 4.73 10.09
N PHE A 43 2.84 3.47 9.71
CA PHE A 43 2.64 2.34 10.62
C PHE A 43 3.62 2.36 11.80
N LYS A 44 4.89 2.64 11.52
CA LYS A 44 5.92 2.76 12.56
C LYS A 44 5.71 3.97 13.45
N HIS A 45 5.24 5.08 12.90
CA HIS A 45 4.87 6.24 13.70
C HIS A 45 3.81 5.88 14.73
N HIS A 46 2.73 5.22 14.32
CA HIS A 46 1.68 4.79 15.23
C HIS A 46 2.19 3.81 16.31
N LEU A 47 3.02 2.84 15.94
CA LEU A 47 3.66 1.95 16.91
C LEU A 47 4.60 2.72 17.86
N SER A 48 5.28 3.76 17.39
CA SER A 48 6.11 4.61 18.25
C SER A 48 5.27 5.37 19.27
N GLU A 49 4.12 5.93 18.85
CA GLU A 49 3.18 6.62 19.74
C GLU A 49 2.57 5.69 20.80
N LEU A 50 2.36 4.42 20.47
CA LEU A 50 1.87 3.40 21.40
C LEU A 50 2.96 2.85 22.32
N SER A 51 4.23 3.12 22.05
CA SER A 51 5.34 2.66 22.88
C SER A 51 5.40 3.46 24.19
N ASP A 52 5.68 2.79 25.32
CA ASP A 52 5.92 3.49 26.58
C ASP A 52 7.09 4.49 26.42
N PRO A 53 6.98 5.72 26.92
CA PRO A 53 8.01 6.74 26.78
C PRO A 53 9.41 6.32 27.27
N ASN A 54 9.47 5.41 28.24
CA ASN A 54 10.73 4.89 28.80
C ASN A 54 11.23 3.61 28.11
N SER A 55 10.56 3.16 27.04
CA SER A 55 10.83 1.87 26.41
C SER A 55 11.78 1.94 25.21
N ASP A 56 12.38 3.10 24.93
CA ASP A 56 13.21 3.29 23.74
C ASP A 56 12.50 2.80 22.44
N GLU A 57 11.24 3.20 22.26
CA GLU A 57 10.38 2.83 21.13
C GLU A 57 10.27 1.30 20.91
N VAL A 58 10.03 0.55 21.97
CA VAL A 58 10.04 -0.92 21.99
C VAL A 58 9.21 -1.55 20.87
N LEU A 59 8.09 -0.92 20.50
CA LEU A 59 7.19 -1.46 19.46
C LEU A 59 7.71 -1.29 18.04
N ILE A 60 8.70 -0.45 17.79
CA ILE A 60 9.31 -0.35 16.45
C ILE A 60 10.71 -0.98 16.36
N LYS A 61 11.35 -1.31 17.47
CA LYS A 61 12.69 -1.91 17.45
C LYS A 61 12.64 -3.41 17.13
N GLN A 62 13.59 -3.86 16.33
CA GLN A 62 13.70 -5.28 15.98
C GLN A 62 14.16 -6.12 17.17
N LYS A 63 15.07 -5.56 17.99
CA LYS A 63 15.56 -6.21 19.20
C LYS A 63 14.96 -5.55 20.43
N ILE A 64 14.66 -6.37 21.43
CA ILE A 64 14.12 -5.94 22.72
C ILE A 64 14.97 -6.58 23.80
N LYS A 65 15.26 -5.84 24.86
CA LYS A 65 15.98 -6.33 26.03
C LYS A 65 15.28 -5.94 27.34
N PRO A 66 15.35 -6.78 28.37
CA PRO A 66 14.88 -6.40 29.70
C PRO A 66 15.84 -5.36 30.31
N LYS A 67 15.29 -4.41 31.07
CA LYS A 67 16.01 -3.39 31.83
C LYS A 67 15.26 -3.06 33.13
N PHE A 68 15.99 -2.96 34.23
CA PHE A 68 15.41 -2.43 35.46
C PHE A 68 15.46 -0.90 35.44
N ILE A 69 14.33 -0.24 35.68
CA ILE A 69 14.18 1.21 35.82
C ILE A 69 13.44 1.45 37.15
N ASN A 70 14.09 2.17 38.05
CA ASN A 70 13.54 2.45 39.40
C ASN A 70 13.05 1.20 40.18
N GLY A 71 13.69 0.04 39.98
CA GLY A 71 13.34 -1.21 40.65
C GLY A 71 12.26 -2.04 39.94
N GLU A 72 11.66 -1.54 38.86
CA GLU A 72 10.67 -2.26 38.06
C GLU A 72 11.29 -2.79 36.75
N LEU A 73 10.82 -3.95 36.31
CA LEU A 73 11.28 -4.59 35.07
C LEU A 73 10.53 -4.02 33.86
N PHE A 74 11.28 -3.42 32.93
CA PHE A 74 10.77 -2.95 31.64
C PHE A 74 11.40 -3.74 30.49
N PHE A 75 10.68 -3.79 29.37
CA PHE A 75 11.24 -4.23 28.10
C PHE A 75 11.49 -3.01 27.23
N VAL A 76 12.74 -2.79 26.82
CA VAL A 76 13.16 -1.62 26.06
C VAL A 76 13.71 -2.02 24.70
N GLY A 77 13.55 -1.15 23.73
CA GLY A 77 14.14 -1.32 22.40
C GLY A 77 15.67 -1.33 22.44
N ASP A 78 16.31 -2.07 21.54
CA ASP A 78 17.78 -2.16 21.45
C ASP A 78 18.28 -2.02 20.00
N GLY A 79 19.28 -1.16 19.83
CA GLY A 79 19.94 -0.90 18.56
C GLY A 79 19.15 -0.01 17.59
N LEU A 80 19.67 0.11 16.35
CA LEU A 80 19.12 1.02 15.34
C LEU A 80 18.11 0.34 14.40
N LYS A 81 18.14 -0.98 14.30
CA LYS A 81 17.26 -1.70 13.38
C LYS A 81 15.82 -1.68 13.86
N THR A 82 14.93 -1.30 12.95
CA THR A 82 13.48 -1.34 13.18
C THR A 82 12.87 -2.56 12.51
N VAL A 83 11.63 -2.88 12.92
CA VAL A 83 10.87 -3.98 12.34
C VAL A 83 10.62 -3.79 10.84
N ASP A 84 10.61 -4.88 10.11
CA ASP A 84 10.18 -4.98 8.72
C ASP A 84 8.65 -5.13 8.60
N VAL A 85 8.15 -5.39 7.40
CA VAL A 85 6.72 -5.56 7.14
C VAL A 85 6.12 -6.67 7.99
N GLN A 86 6.80 -7.81 8.08
CA GLN A 86 6.32 -8.95 8.87
C GLN A 86 6.26 -8.59 10.36
N GLY A 87 7.30 -7.95 10.89
CA GLY A 87 7.32 -7.52 12.29
C GLY A 87 6.25 -6.45 12.60
N ILE A 88 5.92 -5.55 11.66
CA ILE A 88 4.79 -4.62 11.80
C ILE A 88 3.48 -5.41 11.85
N GLN A 89 3.27 -6.35 10.94
CA GLN A 89 2.05 -7.16 10.87
C GLN A 89 1.82 -7.98 12.16
N GLU A 90 2.86 -8.61 12.69
CA GLU A 90 2.79 -9.36 13.94
C GLU A 90 2.38 -8.46 15.12
N ARG A 91 2.94 -7.24 15.20
CA ARG A 91 2.61 -6.28 16.26
C ARG A 91 1.21 -5.72 16.12
N PHE A 92 0.80 -5.36 14.90
CA PHE A 92 -0.56 -4.89 14.64
C PHE A 92 -1.58 -5.95 15.03
N LYS A 93 -1.34 -7.22 14.67
CA LYS A 93 -2.19 -8.33 15.09
C LYS A 93 -2.28 -8.45 16.60
N SER A 94 -1.18 -8.27 17.33
CA SER A 94 -1.14 -8.35 18.80
C SER A 94 -1.80 -7.15 19.50
N LEU A 95 -1.97 -6.04 18.78
CA LEU A 95 -2.56 -4.79 19.27
C LEU A 95 -3.97 -4.56 18.72
N ASP A 96 -4.56 -5.56 18.03
CA ASP A 96 -5.87 -5.48 17.36
C ASP A 96 -5.97 -4.30 16.39
N ILE A 97 -4.86 -3.96 15.71
CA ILE A 97 -4.80 -2.94 14.67
C ILE A 97 -5.06 -3.61 13.31
N GLU A 98 -6.15 -3.22 12.66
CA GLU A 98 -6.58 -3.77 11.38
C GLU A 98 -6.09 -2.90 10.22
N VAL A 99 -5.45 -3.53 9.24
CA VAL A 99 -5.01 -2.92 7.99
C VAL A 99 -5.35 -3.86 6.83
N ASN A 100 -5.64 -3.32 5.68
CA ASN A 100 -5.82 -4.12 4.47
C ASN A 100 -4.47 -4.64 3.94
N TRP A 101 -3.97 -5.71 4.56
CA TRP A 101 -2.70 -6.35 4.20
C TRP A 101 -2.67 -6.82 2.75
N LYS A 102 -3.82 -7.22 2.17
CA LYS A 102 -3.90 -7.65 0.77
C LYS A 102 -3.55 -6.51 -0.20
N GLU A 103 -3.97 -5.29 0.10
CA GLU A 103 -3.58 -4.12 -0.70
C GLU A 103 -2.09 -3.81 -0.54
N LEU A 104 -1.56 -3.88 0.69
CA LEU A 104 -0.13 -3.67 0.91
C LEU A 104 0.73 -4.72 0.18
N GLU A 105 0.31 -5.99 0.17
CA GLU A 105 0.99 -7.05 -0.57
C GLU A 105 1.00 -6.81 -2.08
N LYS A 106 -0.07 -6.24 -2.66
CA LYS A 106 -0.12 -5.85 -4.08
C LYS A 106 0.93 -4.77 -4.37
N ILE A 107 0.98 -3.72 -3.54
CA ILE A 107 1.99 -2.65 -3.67
C ILE A 107 3.41 -3.24 -3.56
N GLN A 108 3.64 -4.11 -2.58
CA GLN A 108 4.94 -4.75 -2.38
C GLN A 108 5.36 -5.62 -3.56
N LYS A 109 4.44 -6.42 -4.10
CA LYS A 109 4.70 -7.24 -5.30
C LYS A 109 5.03 -6.36 -6.51
N TYR A 110 4.26 -5.30 -6.73
CA TYR A 110 4.50 -4.37 -7.82
C TYR A 110 5.88 -3.72 -7.69
N ARG A 111 6.23 -3.20 -6.51
CA ARG A 111 7.56 -2.65 -6.22
C ARG A 111 8.68 -3.67 -6.51
N ASN A 112 8.54 -4.91 -6.02
CA ASN A 112 9.55 -5.94 -6.23
C ASN A 112 9.71 -6.29 -7.71
N ASN A 113 8.62 -6.36 -8.48
CA ASN A 113 8.68 -6.61 -9.92
C ASN A 113 9.44 -5.51 -10.66
N ILE A 114 9.17 -4.25 -10.34
CA ILE A 114 9.89 -3.12 -10.93
C ILE A 114 11.37 -3.13 -10.56
N GLU A 115 11.71 -3.41 -9.31
CA GLU A 115 13.10 -3.44 -8.83
C GLU A 115 13.94 -4.56 -9.47
N HIS A 116 13.34 -5.73 -9.69
CA HIS A 116 14.07 -6.90 -10.16
C HIS A 116 14.00 -7.12 -11.68
N TYR A 117 12.91 -6.74 -12.32
CA TYR A 117 12.67 -7.09 -13.73
C TYR A 117 12.57 -5.91 -14.65
N PHE A 118 12.59 -4.67 -14.12
CA PHE A 118 12.44 -3.43 -14.91
C PHE A 118 11.34 -3.56 -15.98
N SER A 119 10.20 -4.11 -15.58
CA SER A 119 9.05 -4.23 -16.45
C SER A 119 8.47 -2.82 -16.63
N THR A 120 8.80 -2.22 -17.76
CA THR A 120 8.18 -0.97 -18.16
C THR A 120 6.71 -1.22 -18.47
N ASP A 121 5.83 -0.43 -17.86
CA ASP A 121 4.82 0.29 -18.59
C ASP A 121 3.49 -0.39 -18.85
N ASN A 122 2.86 -0.87 -17.78
CA ASN A 122 1.41 -0.83 -17.82
C ASN A 122 0.95 0.38 -16.97
N PRO A 123 0.49 1.49 -17.57
CA PRO A 123 -0.04 2.65 -16.83
C PRO A 123 -1.12 2.25 -15.81
N LYS A 124 -1.92 1.23 -16.13
CA LYS A 124 -2.98 0.71 -15.26
C LYS A 124 -2.44 0.04 -14.00
N ALA A 125 -1.28 -0.59 -14.06
CA ALA A 125 -0.63 -1.14 -12.89
C ALA A 125 -0.14 -0.04 -11.94
N ILE A 126 0.31 1.09 -12.48
CA ILE A 126 0.71 2.26 -11.70
C ILE A 126 -0.51 2.88 -11.02
N GLU A 127 -1.61 3.08 -11.76
CA GLU A 127 -2.87 3.59 -11.21
C GLU A 127 -3.43 2.68 -10.12
N ALA A 128 -3.36 1.35 -10.32
CA ALA A 128 -3.74 0.36 -9.31
C ALA A 128 -2.91 0.51 -8.03
N MET A 129 -1.59 0.63 -8.16
CA MET A 129 -0.67 0.79 -7.03
C MET A 129 -0.95 2.09 -6.26
N LEU A 130 -1.18 3.20 -6.95
CA LEU A 130 -1.56 4.48 -6.34
C LEU A 130 -2.92 4.39 -5.63
N THR A 131 -3.91 3.72 -6.24
CA THR A 131 -5.23 3.51 -5.64
C THR A 131 -5.14 2.68 -4.36
N HIS A 132 -4.38 1.59 -4.36
CA HIS A 132 -4.14 0.80 -3.15
C HIS A 132 -3.42 1.60 -2.08
N SER A 133 -2.45 2.44 -2.47
CA SER A 133 -1.76 3.34 -1.54
C SER A 133 -2.72 4.37 -0.94
N PHE A 134 -3.59 4.98 -1.77
CA PHE A 134 -4.64 5.89 -1.31
C PHE A 134 -5.53 5.24 -0.26
N ASN A 135 -6.06 4.04 -0.53
CA ASN A 135 -6.97 3.35 0.39
C ASN A 135 -6.31 3.11 1.74
N ILE A 136 -5.08 2.56 1.75
CA ILE A 136 -4.34 2.29 2.98
C ILE A 136 -4.08 3.59 3.77
N ILE A 137 -3.61 4.64 3.10
CA ILE A 137 -3.30 5.92 3.74
C ILE A 137 -4.58 6.55 4.29
N ASN A 138 -5.67 6.58 3.49
CA ASN A 138 -6.95 7.13 3.92
C ASN A 138 -7.47 6.47 5.19
N ASP A 139 -7.55 5.16 5.18
CA ASP A 139 -8.14 4.41 6.27
C ASP A 139 -7.24 4.47 7.51
N PHE A 140 -5.94 4.32 7.35
CA PHE A 140 -5.01 4.33 8.46
C PHE A 140 -4.90 5.69 9.15
N VAL A 141 -4.79 6.78 8.37
CA VAL A 141 -4.68 8.14 8.91
C VAL A 141 -5.94 8.53 9.67
N ARG A 142 -7.13 8.21 9.13
CA ARG A 142 -8.40 8.54 9.79
C ARG A 142 -8.64 7.72 11.05
N VAL A 143 -8.41 6.40 10.97
CA VAL A 143 -8.78 5.48 12.05
C VAL A 143 -7.75 5.51 13.18
N TYR A 144 -6.47 5.51 12.86
CA TYR A 144 -5.41 5.30 13.86
C TYR A 144 -4.61 6.56 14.21
N LEU A 145 -4.49 7.52 13.29
CA LEU A 145 -3.86 8.79 13.61
C LEU A 145 -4.88 9.87 13.99
N ASN A 146 -6.18 9.60 13.79
CA ASN A 146 -7.27 10.53 14.06
C ASN A 146 -7.08 11.89 13.36
N GLU A 147 -6.55 11.87 12.14
CA GLU A 147 -6.22 13.03 11.33
C GLU A 147 -6.93 12.98 9.97
N GLU A 148 -7.04 14.12 9.31
CA GLU A 148 -7.52 14.20 7.93
C GLU A 148 -6.33 14.06 6.96
N PRO A 149 -6.33 13.06 6.05
CA PRO A 149 -5.23 12.84 5.12
C PRO A 149 -4.87 14.07 4.29
N SER A 150 -5.87 14.87 3.88
CA SER A 150 -5.66 16.11 3.14
C SER A 150 -4.95 17.20 3.95
N LYS A 151 -5.13 17.23 5.27
CA LYS A 151 -4.39 18.15 6.16
C LYS A 151 -2.98 17.64 6.40
N LEU A 152 -2.82 16.31 6.58
CA LEU A 152 -1.55 15.69 6.89
C LEU A 152 -0.58 15.77 5.69
N LEU A 153 -1.05 15.40 4.49
CA LEU A 153 -0.25 15.33 3.26
C LEU A 153 -0.24 16.65 2.46
N GLY A 154 -1.16 17.58 2.77
CA GLY A 154 -1.43 18.73 1.94
C GLY A 154 -2.53 18.46 0.90
N GLN A 155 -3.38 19.47 0.68
CA GLN A 155 -4.57 19.36 -0.16
C GLN A 155 -4.23 18.95 -1.60
N ASP A 156 -3.17 19.51 -2.18
CA ASP A 156 -2.80 19.27 -3.57
C ASP A 156 -2.36 17.81 -3.79
N TYR A 157 -1.53 17.27 -2.90
CA TYR A 157 -1.08 15.87 -2.97
C TYR A 157 -2.22 14.90 -2.76
N TRP A 158 -3.10 15.20 -1.82
CA TRP A 158 -4.26 14.36 -1.55
C TRP A 158 -5.23 14.33 -2.73
N GLN A 159 -5.48 15.48 -3.37
CA GLN A 159 -6.35 15.57 -4.55
C GLN A 159 -5.81 14.74 -5.72
N LYS A 160 -4.50 14.77 -5.97
CA LYS A 160 -3.87 13.96 -7.01
C LYS A 160 -4.11 12.46 -6.81
N LEU A 161 -3.91 11.96 -5.59
CA LEU A 161 -4.21 10.56 -5.26
C LEU A 161 -5.70 10.23 -5.46
N LEU A 162 -6.59 11.13 -5.06
CA LEU A 162 -8.03 10.95 -5.20
C LEU A 162 -8.45 10.91 -6.68
N ASP A 163 -7.86 11.75 -7.51
CA ASP A 163 -8.16 11.79 -8.95
C ASP A 163 -7.77 10.47 -9.63
N VAL A 164 -6.59 9.94 -9.35
CA VAL A 164 -6.15 8.62 -9.85
C VAL A 164 -7.10 7.53 -9.38
N LYS A 165 -7.46 7.51 -8.11
CA LYS A 165 -8.41 6.54 -7.54
C LYS A 165 -9.76 6.59 -8.24
N ASN A 166 -10.31 7.77 -8.48
CA ASN A 166 -11.63 7.93 -9.11
C ASN A 166 -11.63 7.38 -10.55
N VAL A 167 -10.57 7.60 -11.30
CA VAL A 167 -10.41 7.02 -12.66
C VAL A 167 -10.34 5.50 -12.58
N TYR A 168 -9.50 4.97 -11.71
CA TYR A 168 -9.34 3.53 -11.52
C TYR A 168 -10.63 2.84 -11.09
N ASP A 169 -11.34 3.38 -10.09
CA ASP A 169 -12.60 2.82 -9.61
C ASP A 169 -13.68 2.78 -10.69
N LYS A 170 -13.76 3.82 -11.54
CA LYS A 170 -14.67 3.85 -12.68
C LYS A 170 -14.35 2.72 -13.67
N GLU A 171 -13.09 2.56 -14.05
CA GLU A 171 -12.67 1.50 -14.96
C GLU A 171 -12.91 0.11 -14.36
N LYS A 172 -12.68 -0.05 -13.06
CA LYS A 172 -12.96 -1.31 -12.37
C LYS A 172 -14.44 -1.67 -12.39
N LEU A 173 -15.32 -0.70 -12.15
CA LEU A 173 -16.76 -0.91 -12.29
C LEU A 173 -17.14 -1.32 -13.71
N GLU A 174 -16.58 -0.69 -14.74
CA GLU A 174 -16.80 -1.06 -16.14
C GLU A 174 -16.34 -2.50 -16.42
N CYS A 175 -15.18 -2.91 -15.89
CA CYS A 175 -14.68 -4.28 -16.00
C CYS A 175 -15.63 -5.28 -15.33
N LEU A 176 -16.10 -5.00 -14.11
CA LEU A 176 -17.03 -5.86 -13.39
C LEU A 176 -18.35 -5.99 -14.13
N HIS A 177 -18.94 -4.90 -14.61
CA HIS A 177 -20.17 -4.91 -15.42
C HIS A 177 -19.99 -5.70 -16.73
N ALA A 178 -18.81 -5.65 -17.34
CA ALA A 178 -18.53 -6.47 -18.53
C ALA A 178 -18.45 -7.97 -18.20
N LEU A 179 -17.87 -8.32 -17.05
CA LEU A 179 -17.80 -9.70 -16.56
C LEU A 179 -19.18 -10.24 -16.17
N GLU A 180 -20.07 -9.44 -15.58
CA GLU A 180 -21.43 -9.85 -15.20
C GLU A 180 -22.31 -10.29 -16.38
N LYS A 181 -22.00 -9.80 -17.59
CA LYS A 181 -22.71 -10.19 -18.81
C LYS A 181 -22.29 -11.55 -19.34
N ASN A 182 -21.24 -12.17 -18.80
CA ASN A 182 -20.78 -13.47 -19.24
C ASN A 182 -21.49 -14.62 -18.51
N THR A 183 -21.58 -15.76 -19.18
CA THR A 183 -22.09 -16.99 -18.58
C THR A 183 -20.95 -17.79 -17.97
N TYR A 184 -21.05 -18.12 -16.71
CA TYR A 184 -20.08 -18.92 -15.97
C TYR A 184 -20.62 -20.34 -15.72
N PHE A 185 -19.74 -21.34 -15.73
CA PHE A 185 -20.11 -22.72 -15.43
C PHE A 185 -20.47 -22.95 -13.95
N SER A 186 -19.96 -22.11 -13.07
CA SER A 186 -20.23 -22.18 -11.63
C SER A 186 -19.98 -20.84 -10.93
N ALA A 187 -20.63 -20.62 -9.79
CA ALA A 187 -20.40 -19.46 -8.93
C ALA A 187 -18.92 -19.36 -8.47
N LYS A 188 -18.25 -20.50 -8.28
CA LYS A 188 -16.82 -20.51 -7.91
C LYS A 188 -15.94 -19.99 -9.05
N GLN A 189 -16.26 -20.30 -10.30
CA GLN A 189 -15.54 -19.78 -11.46
C GLN A 189 -15.75 -18.29 -11.60
N GLU A 190 -16.98 -17.81 -11.43
CA GLU A 190 -17.31 -16.39 -11.44
C GLU A 190 -16.51 -15.62 -10.39
N ASP A 191 -16.49 -16.10 -9.15
CA ASP A 191 -15.71 -15.50 -8.05
C ASP A 191 -14.22 -15.45 -8.35
N LEU A 192 -13.63 -16.54 -8.85
CA LEU A 192 -12.23 -16.60 -9.23
C LEU A 192 -11.87 -15.59 -10.31
N ILE A 193 -12.74 -15.40 -11.31
CA ILE A 193 -12.49 -14.47 -12.42
C ILE A 193 -12.65 -13.03 -11.95
N LYS A 194 -13.69 -12.71 -11.19
CA LYS A 194 -13.92 -11.36 -10.64
C LYS A 194 -12.82 -10.89 -9.68
N ASN A 195 -12.15 -11.83 -9.02
CA ASN A 195 -11.05 -11.56 -8.08
C ASN A 195 -9.66 -11.87 -8.66
N ALA A 196 -9.57 -12.14 -9.96
CA ALA A 196 -8.29 -12.44 -10.60
C ALA A 196 -7.38 -11.21 -10.63
N ILE A 197 -6.08 -11.46 -10.44
CA ILE A 197 -5.04 -10.43 -10.46
C ILE A 197 -3.99 -10.85 -11.47
N CYS A 198 -3.53 -9.92 -12.28
CA CYS A 198 -2.42 -10.16 -13.20
C CYS A 198 -1.16 -10.56 -12.45
N SER A 199 -0.60 -11.72 -12.80
CA SER A 199 0.65 -12.19 -12.21
C SER A 199 1.86 -11.34 -12.59
N ASN A 200 1.76 -10.60 -13.70
CA ASN A 200 2.86 -9.78 -14.20
C ASN A 200 2.86 -8.36 -13.61
N CYS A 201 1.71 -7.70 -13.55
CA CYS A 201 1.63 -6.29 -13.14
C CYS A 201 0.76 -6.04 -11.89
N GLY A 202 0.10 -7.05 -11.34
CA GLY A 202 -0.73 -6.90 -10.13
C GLY A 202 -2.08 -6.20 -10.36
N SER A 203 -2.41 -5.76 -11.59
CA SER A 203 -3.70 -5.14 -11.91
C SER A 203 -4.84 -6.15 -11.77
N ASP A 204 -5.99 -5.70 -11.27
CA ASP A 204 -7.24 -6.45 -11.18
C ASP A 204 -8.32 -5.92 -12.15
N LEU A 205 -7.90 -5.13 -13.15
CA LEU A 205 -8.75 -4.69 -14.26
C LEU A 205 -8.83 -5.79 -15.32
N LEU A 206 -9.87 -6.62 -15.26
CA LEU A 206 -10.08 -7.76 -16.15
C LEU A 206 -11.28 -7.50 -17.05
N LYS A 207 -11.11 -7.58 -18.36
CA LYS A 207 -12.19 -7.51 -19.36
C LYS A 207 -12.28 -8.80 -20.16
N PRO A 208 -13.51 -9.27 -20.51
CA PRO A 208 -13.65 -10.36 -21.44
C PRO A 208 -13.13 -9.94 -22.83
N ILE A 209 -12.49 -10.86 -23.54
CA ILE A 209 -12.14 -10.68 -24.96
C ILE A 209 -13.30 -11.27 -25.77
N ASP A 210 -13.89 -10.47 -26.66
CA ASP A 210 -14.88 -10.94 -27.65
C ASP A 210 -14.20 -11.89 -28.65
N THR A 211 -14.19 -13.18 -28.33
CA THR A 211 -13.78 -14.22 -29.26
C THR A 211 -14.88 -15.29 -29.29
N GLN A 212 -15.39 -15.55 -30.48
CA GLN A 212 -16.50 -16.50 -30.74
C GLN A 212 -16.23 -17.96 -30.33
N VAL A 213 -15.07 -18.31 -29.73
CA VAL A 213 -14.68 -19.73 -29.57
C VAL A 213 -14.26 -20.15 -28.17
N SER A 214 -13.96 -19.24 -27.27
CA SER A 214 -13.75 -19.55 -25.84
C SER A 214 -13.62 -18.27 -25.05
N ALA A 215 -14.13 -18.26 -23.82
CA ALA A 215 -13.99 -17.11 -22.93
C ALA A 215 -12.50 -16.85 -22.66
N LYS A 216 -11.89 -15.95 -23.40
CA LYS A 216 -10.57 -15.40 -23.13
C LYS A 216 -10.74 -14.08 -22.43
N TYR A 217 -9.86 -13.79 -21.47
CA TYR A 217 -9.86 -12.55 -20.71
C TYR A 217 -8.54 -11.83 -20.95
N THR A 218 -8.61 -10.51 -21.09
CA THR A 218 -7.43 -9.64 -21.14
C THR A 218 -7.42 -8.69 -19.97
N LEU A 219 -6.24 -8.37 -19.52
CA LEU A 219 -6.01 -7.29 -18.55
C LEU A 219 -5.83 -6.00 -19.33
N VAL A 220 -6.47 -4.95 -18.86
CA VAL A 220 -6.43 -3.60 -19.44
C VAL A 220 -5.33 -2.78 -18.78
#